data_f4c50a59c9a1b1ec817bf8ded8961aa8
#
_entry.id   f4c50a59c9a1b1ec817bf8ded8961aa8
#
_cell.length_a   1.000
_cell.length_b   1.000
_cell.length_c   1.000
_cell.angle_alpha   90.00
_cell.angle_beta   90.00
_cell.angle_gamma   90.00
#
_symmetry.space_group_name_H-M   'P 1'
#
loop_
_entity.id
_entity.type
_entity.pdbx_description
1 polymer ?
#
loop_
_entity_poly.entity_id
_entity_poly.type
_entity_poly.pdbx_seq_one_letter_code
_entity_poly.pdbx_strand_id
1 'polypeptide(L)'
;PIAVAYAANDAMLNFKGAENPEKRHTYLQIIQAQLKQLSGLVEQILSMSMEQRKNFRLNYEEIDLKPMLETLIRQHQLKADKPMDCHLAMMDNTTIYADRTHLYNMISNLIDNAVKYSGEKADICISVTVCNGYVTVKVSDKGIGIPGDKQKHLFDKFYRVPTGNLHNVKGYGLGLYYVKTMAEQHKGSITVESNIGKGSTFILQIPGK
;
A
#
# COMPACT_ATOMS: atom_id res chain seq x y z
N PRO A 1 -0.08 22.23 -0.17
CA PRO A 1 -0.55 21.56 -1.41
C PRO A 1 -1.73 22.26 -2.07
N ILE A 2 -2.81 22.59 -1.32
CA ILE A 2 -4.04 23.20 -1.88
C ILE A 2 -3.74 24.50 -2.64
N ALA A 3 -3.00 25.43 -2.05
CA ALA A 3 -2.67 26.71 -2.66
C ALA A 3 -1.89 26.55 -3.98
N VAL A 4 -0.97 25.60 -4.05
CA VAL A 4 -0.19 25.32 -5.26
C VAL A 4 -1.06 24.69 -6.36
N ALA A 5 -1.95 23.75 -6.00
CA ALA A 5 -2.89 23.15 -6.93
C ALA A 5 -3.87 24.22 -7.48
N TYR A 6 -4.34 25.10 -6.60
CA TYR A 6 -5.23 26.21 -6.97
C TYR A 6 -4.55 27.19 -7.91
N ALA A 7 -3.31 27.61 -7.62
CA ALA A 7 -2.53 28.50 -8.48
C ALA A 7 -2.26 27.89 -9.87
N ALA A 8 -1.97 26.61 -9.95
CA ALA A 8 -1.78 25.91 -11.22
C ALA A 8 -3.09 25.83 -12.03
N ASN A 9 -4.21 25.58 -11.35
CA ASN A 9 -5.53 25.60 -11.97
C ASN A 9 -5.92 27.00 -12.46
N ASP A 10 -5.70 28.03 -11.65
CA ASP A 10 -5.96 29.43 -11.99
C ASP A 10 -5.13 29.89 -13.20
N ALA A 11 -3.84 29.49 -13.25
CA ALA A 11 -2.97 29.75 -14.39
C ALA A 11 -3.49 29.11 -15.70
N MET A 12 -4.12 27.93 -15.60
CA MET A 12 -4.75 27.30 -16.76
C MET A 12 -6.03 28.00 -17.20
N LEU A 13 -6.86 28.43 -16.25
CA LEU A 13 -8.17 29.04 -16.57
C LEU A 13 -8.07 30.51 -17.01
N ASN A 14 -7.24 31.29 -16.28
CA ASN A 14 -7.27 32.73 -16.40
C ASN A 14 -6.07 33.35 -17.14
N PHE A 15 -4.96 32.63 -17.33
CA PHE A 15 -3.73 33.16 -17.94
C PHE A 15 -3.31 32.44 -19.24
N LYS A 16 -4.28 31.94 -20.02
CA LYS A 16 -4.03 31.25 -21.31
C LYS A 16 -3.06 30.06 -21.22
N GLY A 17 -2.87 29.54 -20.03
CA GLY A 17 -2.03 28.36 -19.81
C GLY A 17 -2.56 27.09 -20.52
N ALA A 18 -3.88 27.08 -20.78
CA ALA A 18 -4.53 25.98 -21.51
C ALA A 18 -4.27 26.04 -23.02
N GLU A 19 -3.93 27.19 -23.59
CA GLU A 19 -3.68 27.36 -25.03
C GLU A 19 -2.34 26.74 -25.46
N ASN A 20 -1.36 26.63 -24.53
CA ASN A 20 -0.06 25.99 -24.79
C ASN A 20 -0.07 24.55 -24.27
N PRO A 21 0.05 23.54 -25.16
CA PRO A 21 0.00 22.13 -24.77
C PRO A 21 1.04 21.71 -23.72
N GLU A 22 2.27 22.24 -23.80
CA GLU A 22 3.35 21.93 -22.85
C GLU A 22 3.08 22.52 -21.47
N LYS A 23 2.64 23.78 -21.41
CA LYS A 23 2.27 24.44 -20.15
C LYS A 23 1.06 23.76 -19.52
N ARG A 24 0.06 23.40 -20.32
CA ARG A 24 -1.10 22.65 -19.84
C ARG A 24 -0.69 21.33 -19.22
N HIS A 25 0.17 20.57 -19.88
CA HIS A 25 0.69 19.32 -19.34
C HIS A 25 1.42 19.53 -18.01
N THR A 26 2.28 20.54 -17.91
CA THR A 26 3.01 20.90 -16.70
C THR A 26 2.07 21.26 -15.55
N TYR A 27 1.05 22.09 -15.79
CA TYR A 27 0.07 22.45 -14.76
C TYR A 27 -0.75 21.25 -14.28
N LEU A 28 -1.18 20.38 -15.19
CA LEU A 28 -1.87 19.14 -14.83
C LEU A 28 -1.00 18.23 -13.98
N GLN A 29 0.30 18.11 -14.27
CA GLN A 29 1.24 17.35 -13.45
C GLN A 29 1.39 17.96 -12.05
N ILE A 30 1.46 19.29 -11.94
CA ILE A 30 1.51 19.99 -10.65
C ILE A 30 0.24 19.69 -9.85
N ILE A 31 -0.94 19.84 -10.44
CA ILE A 31 -2.23 19.57 -9.79
C ILE A 31 -2.27 18.11 -9.31
N GLN A 32 -1.92 17.16 -10.17
CA GLN A 32 -1.89 15.74 -9.84
C GLN A 32 -0.94 15.44 -8.66
N ALA A 33 0.25 16.04 -8.66
CA ALA A 33 1.22 15.89 -7.57
C ALA A 33 0.68 16.41 -6.24
N GLN A 34 0.00 17.58 -6.26
CA GLN A 34 -0.60 18.18 -5.07
C GLN A 34 -1.81 17.37 -4.54
N LEU A 35 -2.66 16.85 -5.43
CA LEU A 35 -3.77 15.96 -5.06
C LEU A 35 -3.24 14.68 -4.40
N LYS A 36 -2.16 14.10 -4.94
CA LYS A 36 -1.50 12.92 -4.36
C LYS A 36 -0.91 13.21 -2.98
N GLN A 37 -0.34 14.40 -2.79
CA GLN A 37 0.15 14.87 -1.49
C GLN A 37 -1.00 15.06 -0.49
N LEU A 38 -2.13 15.62 -0.92
CA LEU A 38 -3.33 15.80 -0.09
C LEU A 38 -3.91 14.45 0.35
N SER A 39 -4.02 13.49 -0.56
CA SER A 39 -4.47 12.14 -0.22
C SER A 39 -3.61 11.52 0.87
N GLY A 40 -2.28 11.66 0.77
CA GLY A 40 -1.35 11.20 1.82
C GLY A 40 -1.56 11.89 3.18
N LEU A 41 -1.85 13.19 3.19
CA LEU A 41 -2.16 13.93 4.43
C LEU A 41 -3.50 13.48 5.04
N VAL A 42 -4.51 13.21 4.21
CA VAL A 42 -5.81 12.68 4.66
C VAL A 42 -5.63 11.29 5.27
N GLU A 43 -4.87 10.41 4.64
CA GLU A 43 -4.51 9.10 5.20
C GLU A 43 -3.79 9.23 6.54
N GLN A 44 -2.91 10.22 6.67
CA GLN A 44 -2.23 10.56 7.92
C GLN A 44 -3.20 10.92 9.02
N ILE A 45 -4.14 11.83 8.73
CA ILE A 45 -5.14 12.31 9.71
C ILE A 45 -6.08 11.17 10.10
N LEU A 46 -6.51 10.36 9.12
CA LEU A 46 -7.37 9.21 9.38
C LEU A 46 -6.68 8.17 10.27
N SER A 47 -5.40 7.86 10.02
CA SER A 47 -4.65 6.93 10.88
C SER A 47 -4.46 7.47 12.30
N MET A 48 -4.23 8.78 12.47
CA MET A 48 -4.19 9.43 13.78
C MET A 48 -5.54 9.38 14.50
N SER A 49 -6.64 9.60 13.76
CA SER A 49 -8.00 9.56 14.31
C SER A 49 -8.43 8.15 14.76
N MET A 50 -7.90 7.11 14.12
CA MET A 50 -8.20 5.72 14.48
C MET A 50 -7.63 5.35 15.87
N GLU A 51 -6.45 5.86 16.26
CA GLU A 51 -5.87 5.65 17.58
C GLU A 51 -6.73 6.25 18.71
N GLN A 52 -7.42 7.36 18.42
CA GLN A 52 -8.20 8.11 19.43
C GLN A 52 -9.67 7.66 19.54
N ARG A 53 -10.17 6.88 18.58
CA ARG A 53 -11.57 6.44 18.62
C ARG A 53 -11.75 5.20 19.50
N LYS A 54 -12.16 5.39 20.75
CA LYS A 54 -12.62 4.32 21.66
C LYS A 54 -13.78 3.46 21.10
N ASN A 55 -14.40 3.85 19.99
CA ASN A 55 -15.56 3.20 19.36
C ASN A 55 -15.33 2.81 17.88
N PHE A 56 -14.08 2.58 17.47
CA PHE A 56 -13.84 2.05 16.13
C PHE A 56 -14.40 0.61 16.04
N ARG A 57 -15.31 0.38 15.11
CA ARG A 57 -15.90 -0.95 14.86
C ARG A 57 -15.63 -1.36 13.42
N LEU A 58 -15.09 -2.56 13.25
CA LEU A 58 -14.97 -3.20 11.96
C LEU A 58 -16.33 -3.69 11.48
N ASN A 59 -16.61 -3.53 10.20
CA ASN A 59 -17.79 -4.09 9.56
C ASN A 59 -17.45 -5.44 8.93
N TYR A 60 -17.58 -6.50 9.71
CA TYR A 60 -17.22 -7.85 9.29
C TYR A 60 -18.23 -8.41 8.28
N GLU A 61 -17.72 -8.95 7.19
CA GLU A 61 -18.48 -9.70 6.19
C GLU A 61 -17.68 -10.91 5.68
N GLU A 62 -18.36 -11.86 5.08
CA GLU A 62 -17.70 -12.98 4.40
C GLU A 62 -17.19 -12.51 3.04
N ILE A 63 -15.91 -12.73 2.77
CA ILE A 63 -15.19 -12.22 1.62
C ILE A 63 -14.57 -13.40 0.88
N ASP A 64 -14.91 -13.58 -0.41
CA ASP A 64 -14.13 -14.42 -1.30
C ASP A 64 -12.83 -13.70 -1.66
N LEU A 65 -11.70 -14.31 -1.29
CA LEU A 65 -10.39 -13.69 -1.46
C LEU A 65 -9.91 -13.69 -2.90
N LYS A 66 -10.29 -14.68 -3.71
CA LYS A 66 -9.77 -14.81 -5.07
C LYS A 66 -10.13 -13.61 -5.95
N PRO A 67 -11.41 -13.24 -6.13
CA PRO A 67 -11.77 -12.10 -6.97
C PRO A 67 -11.24 -10.77 -6.41
N MET A 68 -11.12 -10.64 -5.09
CA MET A 68 -10.54 -9.44 -4.47
C MET A 68 -9.06 -9.31 -4.79
N LEU A 69 -8.28 -10.38 -4.67
CA LEU A 69 -6.85 -10.38 -4.96
C LEU A 69 -6.56 -10.20 -6.46
N GLU A 70 -7.31 -10.85 -7.34
CA GLU A 70 -7.20 -10.66 -8.79
C GLU A 70 -7.48 -9.21 -9.19
N THR A 71 -8.48 -8.57 -8.57
CA THR A 71 -8.79 -7.16 -8.80
C THR A 71 -7.64 -6.26 -8.34
N LEU A 72 -7.09 -6.50 -7.14
CA LEU A 72 -5.95 -5.78 -6.60
C LEU A 72 -4.72 -5.90 -7.52
N ILE A 73 -4.36 -7.12 -7.92
CA ILE A 73 -3.22 -7.38 -8.81
C ILE A 73 -3.37 -6.57 -10.10
N ARG A 74 -4.54 -6.68 -10.76
CA ARG A 74 -4.81 -5.95 -12.01
C ARG A 74 -4.69 -4.44 -11.85
N GLN A 75 -5.21 -3.89 -10.75
CA GLN A 75 -5.13 -2.44 -10.49
C GLN A 75 -3.69 -1.98 -10.27
N HIS A 76 -2.87 -2.77 -9.54
CA HIS A 76 -1.47 -2.44 -9.33
C HIS A 76 -0.65 -2.58 -10.61
N GLN A 77 -0.91 -3.59 -11.45
CA GLN A 77 -0.29 -3.72 -12.77
C GLN A 77 -0.56 -2.51 -13.66
N LEU A 78 -1.80 -2.00 -13.69
CA LEU A 78 -2.17 -0.81 -14.47
C LEU A 78 -1.55 0.50 -13.94
N LYS A 79 -1.27 0.58 -12.63
CA LYS A 79 -0.70 1.77 -12.00
C LYS A 79 0.82 1.77 -11.92
N ALA A 80 1.45 0.60 -12.08
CA ALA A 80 2.89 0.46 -11.97
C ALA A 80 3.60 1.26 -13.07
N ASP A 81 4.66 1.95 -12.67
CA ASP A 81 5.55 2.69 -13.57
C ASP A 81 6.66 1.81 -14.19
N LYS A 82 6.61 0.52 -13.89
CA LYS A 82 7.54 -0.52 -14.34
C LYS A 82 6.80 -1.83 -14.61
N PRO A 83 7.39 -2.77 -15.36
CA PRO A 83 6.81 -4.10 -15.55
C PRO A 83 6.57 -4.80 -14.22
N MET A 84 5.37 -5.34 -14.04
CA MET A 84 4.97 -6.06 -12.85
C MET A 84 4.43 -7.45 -13.20
N ASP A 85 5.18 -8.47 -12.80
CA ASP A 85 4.70 -9.84 -12.79
C ASP A 85 4.21 -10.19 -11.39
N CYS A 86 3.00 -10.72 -11.29
CA CYS A 86 2.43 -11.14 -10.02
C CYS A 86 1.82 -12.53 -10.17
N HIS A 87 2.32 -13.46 -9.38
CA HIS A 87 1.80 -14.82 -9.28
C HIS A 87 0.89 -14.95 -8.05
N LEU A 88 -0.32 -15.46 -8.24
CA LEU A 88 -1.27 -15.75 -7.17
C LEU A 88 -1.34 -17.26 -6.93
N ALA A 89 -0.92 -17.70 -5.74
CA ALA A 89 -0.95 -19.10 -5.29
C ALA A 89 -1.96 -19.26 -4.15
N MET A 90 -3.13 -19.79 -4.44
CA MET A 90 -4.17 -20.05 -3.44
C MET A 90 -5.12 -21.16 -3.88
N MET A 91 -5.83 -21.73 -2.93
CA MET A 91 -6.95 -22.65 -3.22
C MET A 91 -8.19 -21.85 -3.66
N ASP A 92 -8.96 -22.43 -4.55
CA ASP A 92 -10.26 -21.87 -4.93
C ASP A 92 -11.22 -21.83 -3.73
N ASN A 93 -12.18 -20.91 -3.77
CA ASN A 93 -13.22 -20.74 -2.76
C ASN A 93 -12.68 -20.47 -1.33
N THR A 94 -11.49 -19.85 -1.22
CA THR A 94 -10.97 -19.42 0.08
C THR A 94 -11.69 -18.16 0.52
N THR A 95 -12.48 -18.28 1.60
CA THR A 95 -13.21 -17.17 2.22
C THR A 95 -12.60 -16.76 3.54
N ILE A 96 -12.79 -15.48 3.92
CA ILE A 96 -12.39 -14.90 5.20
C ILE A 96 -13.53 -14.03 5.74
N TYR A 97 -13.68 -13.98 7.07
CA TYR A 97 -14.61 -13.08 7.74
C TYR A 97 -13.86 -11.86 8.27
N ALA A 98 -13.96 -10.73 7.54
CA ALA A 98 -13.17 -9.54 7.80
C ALA A 98 -13.90 -8.26 7.34
N ASP A 99 -13.38 -7.09 7.70
CA ASP A 99 -13.81 -5.84 7.07
C ASP A 99 -13.16 -5.73 5.67
N ARG A 100 -14.00 -5.76 4.63
CA ARG A 100 -13.58 -5.75 3.22
C ARG A 100 -12.68 -4.56 2.89
N THR A 101 -13.06 -3.37 3.32
CA THR A 101 -12.34 -2.14 3.01
C THR A 101 -10.95 -2.16 3.62
N HIS A 102 -10.87 -2.54 4.91
CA HIS A 102 -9.60 -2.58 5.61
C HIS A 102 -8.71 -3.72 5.13
N LEU A 103 -9.26 -4.91 4.86
CA LEU A 103 -8.51 -6.02 4.29
C LEU A 103 -7.94 -5.67 2.91
N TYR A 104 -8.76 -5.08 2.03
CA TYR A 104 -8.34 -4.59 0.72
C TYR A 104 -7.18 -3.59 0.84
N ASN A 105 -7.30 -2.59 1.72
CA ASN A 105 -6.29 -1.57 1.92
C ASN A 105 -5.00 -2.13 2.54
N MET A 106 -5.09 -3.09 3.47
CA MET A 106 -3.91 -3.77 4.02
C MET A 106 -3.11 -4.46 2.92
N ILE A 107 -3.76 -5.29 2.11
CA ILE A 107 -3.08 -6.04 1.04
C ILE A 107 -2.57 -5.09 -0.05
N SER A 108 -3.33 -4.05 -0.41
CA SER A 108 -2.91 -3.01 -1.35
C SER A 108 -1.61 -2.32 -0.90
N ASN A 109 -1.49 -1.98 0.40
CA ASN A 109 -0.27 -1.39 0.96
C ASN A 109 0.94 -2.34 0.86
N LEU A 110 0.73 -3.64 1.06
CA LEU A 110 1.81 -4.63 0.93
C LEU A 110 2.27 -4.77 -0.54
N ILE A 111 1.33 -4.82 -1.50
CA ILE A 111 1.65 -4.86 -2.93
C ILE A 111 2.35 -3.56 -3.37
N ASP A 112 1.87 -2.39 -2.92
CA ASP A 112 2.52 -1.10 -3.19
C ASP A 112 3.98 -1.09 -2.72
N ASN A 113 4.26 -1.62 -1.54
CA ASN A 113 5.61 -1.74 -1.03
C ASN A 113 6.45 -2.71 -1.89
N ALA A 114 5.91 -3.87 -2.24
CA ALA A 114 6.58 -4.82 -3.11
C ALA A 114 6.97 -4.20 -4.46
N VAL A 115 6.07 -3.44 -5.10
CA VAL A 115 6.37 -2.71 -6.34
C VAL A 115 7.42 -1.62 -6.11
N LYS A 116 7.28 -0.79 -5.07
CA LYS A 116 8.18 0.34 -4.80
C LYS A 116 9.62 -0.08 -4.56
N TYR A 117 9.83 -1.18 -3.84
CA TYR A 117 11.16 -1.62 -3.42
C TYR A 117 11.76 -2.70 -4.33
N SER A 118 11.07 -3.11 -5.39
CA SER A 118 11.62 -3.88 -6.49
C SER A 118 12.51 -3.02 -7.38
N GLY A 119 13.45 -3.66 -8.11
CA GLY A 119 14.30 -3.00 -9.10
C GLY A 119 13.54 -2.53 -10.34
N GLU A 120 14.12 -2.75 -11.51
CA GLU A 120 13.53 -2.37 -12.82
C GLU A 120 12.24 -3.13 -13.14
N LYS A 121 12.08 -4.33 -12.60
CA LYS A 121 10.88 -5.17 -12.73
C LYS A 121 10.40 -5.58 -11.34
N ALA A 122 9.10 -5.52 -11.10
CA ALA A 122 8.48 -6.04 -9.90
C ALA A 122 8.07 -7.50 -10.11
N ASP A 123 8.74 -8.41 -9.42
CA ASP A 123 8.43 -9.85 -9.40
C ASP A 123 7.83 -10.18 -8.02
N ILE A 124 6.52 -10.40 -8.00
CA ILE A 124 5.73 -10.51 -6.76
C ILE A 124 5.02 -11.86 -6.74
N CYS A 125 5.01 -12.49 -5.58
CA CYS A 125 4.20 -13.69 -5.33
C CYS A 125 3.25 -13.41 -4.16
N ILE A 126 1.95 -13.60 -4.39
CA ILE A 126 0.94 -13.57 -3.34
C ILE A 126 0.50 -15.00 -3.10
N SER A 127 0.63 -15.49 -1.86
CA SER A 127 0.14 -16.81 -1.49
C SER A 127 -0.85 -16.72 -0.34
N VAL A 128 -1.90 -17.53 -0.40
CA VAL A 128 -2.92 -17.62 0.64
C VAL A 128 -3.03 -19.06 1.15
N THR A 129 -2.94 -19.21 2.45
CA THR A 129 -3.10 -20.51 3.12
C THR A 129 -4.07 -20.39 4.28
N VAL A 130 -4.84 -21.45 4.53
CA VAL A 130 -5.74 -21.56 5.68
C VAL A 130 -5.21 -22.67 6.57
N CYS A 131 -4.85 -22.33 7.79
CA CYS A 131 -4.31 -23.31 8.74
C CYS A 131 -4.64 -22.90 10.18
N ASN A 132 -5.02 -23.87 11.00
CA ASN A 132 -5.27 -23.68 12.45
C ASN A 132 -6.25 -22.53 12.77
N GLY A 133 -7.28 -22.33 11.94
CA GLY A 133 -8.26 -21.27 12.15
C GLY A 133 -7.78 -19.87 11.72
N TYR A 134 -6.65 -19.77 11.03
CA TYR A 134 -6.14 -18.51 10.47
C TYR A 134 -6.07 -18.56 8.95
N VAL A 135 -6.39 -17.44 8.33
CA VAL A 135 -6.08 -17.17 6.92
C VAL A 135 -4.78 -16.35 6.90
N THR A 136 -3.78 -16.88 6.22
CA THR A 136 -2.46 -16.25 6.07
C THR A 136 -2.28 -15.79 4.64
N VAL A 137 -2.10 -14.49 4.45
CA VAL A 137 -1.76 -13.86 3.16
C VAL A 137 -0.29 -13.46 3.20
N LYS A 138 0.52 -14.03 2.31
CA LYS A 138 1.93 -13.67 2.15
C LYS A 138 2.10 -12.88 0.86
N VAL A 139 2.77 -11.73 0.95
CA VAL A 139 3.19 -10.93 -0.21
C VAL A 139 4.71 -10.93 -0.24
N SER A 140 5.27 -11.62 -1.23
CA SER A 140 6.72 -11.78 -1.40
C SER A 140 7.20 -11.00 -2.61
N ASP A 141 8.31 -10.29 -2.47
CA ASP A 141 8.99 -9.57 -3.54
C ASP A 141 10.46 -10.02 -3.70
N LYS A 142 11.04 -9.80 -4.88
CA LYS A 142 12.47 -9.97 -5.16
C LYS A 142 13.21 -8.63 -5.16
N GLY A 143 12.85 -7.73 -4.25
CA GLY A 143 13.43 -6.40 -4.15
C GLY A 143 14.75 -6.34 -3.39
N ILE A 144 15.09 -5.14 -2.95
CA ILE A 144 16.35 -4.83 -2.25
C ILE A 144 16.50 -5.53 -0.89
N GLY A 145 15.41 -6.02 -0.32
CA GLY A 145 15.39 -6.57 1.03
C GLY A 145 15.58 -5.53 2.13
N ILE A 146 15.52 -5.98 3.39
CA ILE A 146 15.49 -5.11 4.57
C ILE A 146 16.53 -5.62 5.58
N PRO A 147 17.46 -4.75 6.07
CA PRO A 147 18.40 -5.11 7.11
C PRO A 147 17.70 -5.61 8.39
N GLY A 148 18.23 -6.67 9.01
CA GLY A 148 17.61 -7.30 10.18
C GLY A 148 17.39 -6.36 11.36
N ASP A 149 18.34 -5.43 11.62
CA ASP A 149 18.25 -4.42 12.67
C ASP A 149 17.11 -3.40 12.44
N LYS A 150 16.66 -3.25 11.18
CA LYS A 150 15.59 -2.33 10.78
C LYS A 150 14.21 -2.98 10.78
N GLN A 151 14.13 -4.31 10.67
CA GLN A 151 12.84 -5.02 10.53
C GLN A 151 11.90 -4.79 11.72
N LYS A 152 12.44 -4.70 12.93
CA LYS A 152 11.65 -4.46 14.16
C LYS A 152 10.92 -3.10 14.18
N HIS A 153 11.40 -2.13 13.42
CA HIS A 153 10.84 -0.77 13.37
C HIS A 153 9.94 -0.52 12.16
N LEU A 154 9.83 -1.47 11.21
CA LEU A 154 9.09 -1.26 9.97
C LEU A 154 7.62 -0.89 10.15
N PHE A 155 7.04 -1.34 11.25
CA PHE A 155 5.64 -1.10 11.59
C PHE A 155 5.46 0.09 12.53
N ASP A 156 6.54 0.80 12.87
CA ASP A 156 6.46 2.02 13.68
C ASP A 156 5.93 3.19 12.82
N LYS A 157 5.17 4.06 13.46
CA LYS A 157 4.58 5.23 12.82
C LYS A 157 5.67 6.17 12.27
N PHE A 158 5.54 6.55 10.99
CA PHE A 158 6.48 7.41 10.26
C PHE A 158 7.88 6.80 10.04
N TYR A 159 8.09 5.55 10.42
CA TYR A 159 9.38 4.93 10.21
C TYR A 159 9.64 4.63 8.73
N ARG A 160 10.86 4.89 8.31
CA ARG A 160 11.36 4.53 6.98
C ARG A 160 12.80 4.05 7.11
N VAL A 161 13.14 2.98 6.40
CA VAL A 161 14.53 2.53 6.30
C VAL A 161 15.32 3.57 5.51
N PRO A 162 16.42 4.14 6.06
CA PRO A 162 17.29 5.02 5.30
C PRO A 162 17.94 4.22 4.16
N THR A 163 17.58 4.51 2.93
CA THR A 163 18.04 3.79 1.73
C THR A 163 19.09 4.55 0.94
N GLY A 164 19.91 5.37 1.59
CA GLY A 164 21.01 6.10 0.94
C GLY A 164 20.55 6.90 -0.30
N ASN A 165 20.98 6.50 -1.49
CA ASN A 165 20.69 7.19 -2.75
C ASN A 165 19.29 6.93 -3.36
N LEU A 166 18.42 6.10 -2.75
CA LEU A 166 17.04 5.90 -3.18
C LEU A 166 16.10 7.01 -2.67
N HIS A 167 16.51 8.29 -2.87
CA HIS A 167 15.72 9.46 -2.48
C HIS A 167 14.35 9.59 -3.18
N ASN A 168 14.06 8.78 -4.19
CA ASN A 168 12.84 8.89 -5.01
C ASN A 168 11.66 8.02 -4.57
N VAL A 169 11.79 7.20 -3.53
CA VAL A 169 10.65 6.39 -3.06
C VAL A 169 9.70 7.26 -2.25
N LYS A 170 8.61 7.70 -2.89
CA LYS A 170 7.57 8.52 -2.26
C LYS A 170 6.80 7.71 -1.20
N GLY A 171 6.58 8.26 0.00
CA GLY A 171 5.77 7.66 1.05
C GLY A 171 6.04 8.30 2.42
N TYR A 172 5.02 8.27 3.29
CA TYR A 172 5.05 8.95 4.60
C TYR A 172 5.40 8.02 5.77
N GLY A 173 5.69 6.73 5.51
CA GLY A 173 5.96 5.75 6.57
C GLY A 173 4.72 5.33 7.36
N LEU A 174 3.53 5.40 6.74
CA LEU A 174 2.25 5.09 7.39
C LEU A 174 1.61 3.79 6.88
N GLY A 175 1.98 3.32 5.69
CA GLY A 175 1.33 2.16 5.09
C GLY A 175 1.47 0.89 5.94
N LEU A 176 2.68 0.56 6.38
CA LEU A 176 2.92 -0.63 7.22
C LEU A 176 2.37 -0.46 8.65
N TYR A 177 2.43 0.76 9.20
CA TYR A 177 1.78 1.07 10.46
C TYR A 177 0.25 0.84 10.38
N TYR A 178 -0.40 1.30 9.30
CA TYR A 178 -1.81 1.01 9.04
C TYR A 178 -2.08 -0.49 8.94
N VAL A 179 -1.25 -1.25 8.21
CA VAL A 179 -1.41 -2.71 8.10
C VAL A 179 -1.35 -3.35 9.50
N LYS A 180 -0.39 -2.98 10.33
CA LYS A 180 -0.27 -3.48 11.70
C LYS A 180 -1.51 -3.16 12.53
N THR A 181 -1.91 -1.89 12.56
CA THR A 181 -3.07 -1.44 13.34
C THR A 181 -4.35 -2.18 12.92
N MET A 182 -4.59 -2.32 11.62
CA MET A 182 -5.80 -3.01 11.14
C MET A 182 -5.73 -4.52 11.33
N ALA A 183 -4.56 -5.14 11.20
CA ALA A 183 -4.38 -6.55 11.54
C ALA A 183 -4.71 -6.82 13.02
N GLU A 184 -4.19 -5.98 13.93
CA GLU A 184 -4.46 -6.07 15.38
C GLU A 184 -5.95 -5.85 15.69
N GLN A 185 -6.62 -4.92 15.01
CA GLN A 185 -8.07 -4.71 15.14
C GLN A 185 -8.89 -5.94 14.69
N HIS A 186 -8.39 -6.68 13.69
CA HIS A 186 -8.94 -7.97 13.26
C HIS A 186 -8.51 -9.14 14.16
N LYS A 187 -7.82 -8.89 15.28
CA LYS A 187 -7.25 -9.91 16.18
C LYS A 187 -6.22 -10.80 15.46
N GLY A 188 -5.62 -10.27 14.43
CA GLY A 188 -4.57 -10.88 13.64
C GLY A 188 -3.19 -10.28 13.91
N SER A 189 -2.26 -10.53 13.01
CA SER A 189 -0.89 -10.01 13.09
C SER A 189 -0.28 -9.79 11.70
N ILE A 190 0.77 -8.99 11.66
CA ILE A 190 1.65 -8.81 10.50
C ILE A 190 3.09 -9.01 10.92
N THR A 191 3.85 -9.78 10.15
CA THR A 191 5.29 -10.00 10.33
C THR A 191 6.01 -9.85 9.01
N VAL A 192 7.35 -9.81 9.06
CA VAL A 192 8.20 -9.72 7.87
C VAL A 192 9.38 -10.68 7.99
N GLU A 193 9.70 -11.34 6.89
CA GLU A 193 10.92 -12.11 6.66
C GLU A 193 11.66 -11.46 5.49
N SER A 194 12.90 -11.02 5.70
CA SER A 194 13.64 -10.33 4.65
C SER A 194 15.14 -10.50 4.82
N ASN A 195 15.84 -10.54 3.68
CA ASN A 195 17.28 -10.53 3.61
C ASN A 195 17.73 -9.52 2.55
N ILE A 196 18.78 -8.76 2.83
CA ILE A 196 19.35 -7.78 1.90
C ILE A 196 19.70 -8.47 0.57
N GLY A 197 19.21 -7.90 -0.54
CA GLY A 197 19.44 -8.40 -1.91
C GLY A 197 18.65 -9.64 -2.29
N LYS A 198 17.78 -10.17 -1.39
CA LYS A 198 16.94 -11.35 -1.67
C LYS A 198 15.44 -11.06 -1.66
N GLY A 199 15.07 -9.80 -1.36
CA GLY A 199 13.68 -9.39 -1.26
C GLY A 199 13.10 -9.54 0.13
N SER A 200 11.77 -9.39 0.21
CA SER A 200 11.02 -9.43 1.46
C SER A 200 9.74 -10.26 1.31
N THR A 201 9.29 -10.83 2.40
CA THR A 201 7.98 -11.49 2.51
C THR A 201 7.24 -10.92 3.70
N PHE A 202 6.14 -10.21 3.43
CA PHE A 202 5.23 -9.74 4.46
C PHE A 202 4.14 -10.79 4.68
N ILE A 203 3.88 -11.14 5.94
CA ILE A 203 3.00 -12.24 6.35
C ILE A 203 1.87 -11.66 7.19
N LEU A 204 0.70 -11.50 6.59
CA LEU A 204 -0.54 -11.04 7.23
C LEU A 204 -1.36 -12.26 7.67
N GLN A 205 -1.65 -12.37 8.96
CA GLN A 205 -2.48 -13.42 9.52
C GLN A 205 -3.75 -12.81 10.12
N ILE A 206 -4.91 -13.29 9.70
CA ILE A 206 -6.22 -12.88 10.21
C ILE A 206 -6.94 -14.15 10.68
N PRO A 207 -7.62 -14.15 11.86
CA PRO A 207 -8.44 -15.27 12.26
C PRO A 207 -9.48 -15.59 11.19
N GLY A 208 -9.57 -16.87 10.83
CA GLY A 208 -10.71 -17.39 10.08
C GLY A 208 -11.96 -17.43 10.94
N LYS A 209 -13.05 -17.86 10.36
CA LYS A 209 -14.30 -18.05 11.09
C LYS A 209 -14.21 -19.24 12.03
#